data_cd8b02272a56ea386b505ab434660183
#
_entry.id   cd8b02272a56ea386b505ab434660183
#
_cell.length_a   1.000
_cell.length_b   1.000
_cell.length_c   1.000
_cell.angle_alpha   90.00
_cell.angle_beta   90.00
_cell.angle_gamma   90.00
#
_symmetry.space_group_name_H-M   'P 1'
#
loop_
_entity.id
_entity.type
_entity.pdbx_description
1 polymer ?
#
loop_
_entity_poly.entity_id
_entity_poly.type
_entity_poly.pdbx_seq_one_letter_code
_entity_poly.pdbx_strand_id
1 'polypeptide(L)'
;MDYITIFMAWPYANGPLHLGHVAGNCLPADIQYKFERSKGNKVLMCSGSDEHGTPITVSAEEEGVSPQEIVDRYHQINSQALINLGCSWGENIDSRGIEFGGTLYNRTTDFRHKEIVNEVFKLLLESDFLEEKTMQQYCSISEDGKIKFLPDRYVEGKCPSCGSDKARGDQCDDCGITYDSNELLNPRSKMNPDAKIEIRDTDHLFFRLDLFQESLEKHASKRAKIWKPNVRSMTKNWLNMGLRSRAVTRDINWGIKLPLDLSLIHI
;
A
#
# COMPACT_ATOMS: atom_id res chain seq x y z
N MET A 1 -29.26 7.66 -17.53
CA MET A 1 -28.52 8.20 -16.34
C MET A 1 -27.96 7.01 -15.60
N ASP A 2 -26.65 6.86 -15.60
CA ASP A 2 -25.96 5.74 -14.98
C ASP A 2 -25.27 6.18 -13.68
N TYR A 3 -25.03 5.22 -12.79
CA TYR A 3 -24.21 5.43 -11.60
C TYR A 3 -22.79 4.93 -11.91
N ILE A 4 -21.81 5.81 -11.80
CA ILE A 4 -20.41 5.52 -12.13
C ILE A 4 -19.55 5.82 -10.92
N THR A 5 -18.72 4.87 -10.54
CA THR A 5 -17.68 5.08 -9.51
C THR A 5 -16.31 5.03 -10.15
N ILE A 6 -15.50 6.04 -9.85
CA ILE A 6 -14.11 6.15 -10.30
C ILE A 6 -13.21 6.05 -9.08
N PHE A 7 -12.35 5.05 -9.07
CA PHE A 7 -11.34 4.87 -8.03
C PHE A 7 -9.98 5.28 -8.56
N MET A 8 -9.42 6.34 -8.03
CA MET A 8 -8.04 6.75 -8.30
C MET A 8 -7.13 6.07 -7.26
N ALA A 9 -6.00 5.50 -7.69
CA ALA A 9 -5.03 4.92 -6.77
C ALA A 9 -4.52 5.97 -5.78
N TRP A 10 -4.43 5.59 -4.51
CA TRP A 10 -4.03 6.48 -3.44
C TRP A 10 -2.51 6.65 -3.41
N PRO A 11 -1.96 7.87 -3.60
CA PRO A 11 -0.54 8.10 -3.45
C PRO A 11 -0.11 8.08 -1.99
N TYR A 12 1.11 7.62 -1.73
CA TYR A 12 1.72 7.74 -0.41
C TYR A 12 1.93 9.21 -0.01
N ALA A 13 1.59 9.53 1.24
CA ALA A 13 1.79 10.87 1.81
C ALA A 13 3.17 11.02 2.45
N ASN A 14 4.23 10.60 1.75
CA ASN A 14 5.63 10.71 2.18
C ASN A 14 6.44 11.74 1.38
N GLY A 15 5.79 12.46 0.49
CA GLY A 15 6.39 13.46 -0.37
C GLY A 15 5.36 14.18 -1.24
N PRO A 16 5.76 15.24 -1.98
CA PRO A 16 4.88 15.94 -2.89
C PRO A 16 4.58 15.08 -4.13
N LEU A 17 3.40 15.30 -4.73
CA LEU A 17 3.06 14.70 -6.01
C LEU A 17 4.02 15.19 -7.09
N HIS A 18 4.55 14.27 -7.86
CA HIS A 18 5.35 14.57 -9.04
C HIS A 18 4.54 14.41 -10.33
N LEU A 19 5.09 14.86 -11.45
CA LEU A 19 4.43 14.86 -12.75
C LEU A 19 3.86 13.48 -13.14
N GLY A 20 4.55 12.39 -12.79
CA GLY A 20 4.07 11.02 -13.04
C GLY A 20 2.78 10.68 -12.29
N HIS A 21 2.63 11.12 -11.03
CA HIS A 21 1.37 10.98 -10.30
C HIS A 21 0.25 11.77 -10.96
N VAL A 22 0.54 13.03 -11.31
CA VAL A 22 -0.46 13.94 -11.90
C VAL A 22 -0.93 13.43 -13.25
N ALA A 23 -0.01 13.19 -14.19
CA ALA A 23 -0.34 12.82 -15.56
C ALA A 23 -0.82 11.37 -15.70
N GLY A 24 -0.27 10.45 -14.90
CA GLY A 24 -0.56 9.01 -15.01
C GLY A 24 -1.76 8.53 -14.20
N ASN A 25 -2.13 9.25 -13.15
CA ASN A 25 -3.16 8.81 -12.19
C ASN A 25 -4.23 9.89 -11.95
N CYS A 26 -3.84 11.10 -11.53
CA CYS A 26 -4.81 12.09 -11.03
C CYS A 26 -5.65 12.72 -12.16
N LEU A 27 -4.99 13.24 -13.20
CA LEU A 27 -5.70 13.87 -14.33
C LEU A 27 -6.59 12.90 -15.11
N PRO A 28 -6.19 11.66 -15.43
CA PRO A 28 -7.08 10.72 -16.10
C PRO A 28 -8.37 10.45 -15.32
N ALA A 29 -8.30 10.34 -14.01
CA ALA A 29 -9.47 10.14 -13.17
C ALA A 29 -10.40 11.37 -13.19
N ASP A 30 -9.85 12.57 -13.05
CA ASP A 30 -10.61 13.82 -13.06
C ASP A 30 -11.25 14.12 -14.43
N ILE A 31 -10.52 13.85 -15.53
CA ILE A 31 -11.05 13.97 -16.89
C ILE A 31 -12.24 13.04 -17.08
N GLN A 32 -12.12 11.77 -16.66
CA GLN A 32 -13.22 10.81 -16.75
C GLN A 32 -14.41 11.24 -15.89
N TYR A 33 -14.15 11.75 -14.67
CA TYR A 33 -15.20 12.28 -13.80
C TYR A 33 -15.98 13.42 -14.46
N LYS A 34 -15.29 14.42 -14.99
CA LYS A 34 -15.91 15.57 -15.68
C LYS A 34 -16.66 15.15 -16.94
N PHE A 35 -16.09 14.23 -17.73
CA PHE A 35 -16.71 13.70 -18.93
C PHE A 35 -18.02 12.96 -18.63
N GLU A 36 -18.02 12.06 -17.67
CA GLU A 36 -19.26 11.32 -17.34
C GLU A 36 -20.33 12.22 -16.72
N ARG A 37 -19.96 13.21 -15.93
CA ARG A 37 -20.90 14.21 -15.43
C ARG A 37 -21.49 15.05 -16.55
N SER A 38 -20.70 15.46 -17.54
CA SER A 38 -21.20 16.22 -18.70
C SER A 38 -22.22 15.45 -19.54
N LYS A 39 -22.19 14.11 -19.48
CA LYS A 39 -23.20 13.23 -20.09
C LYS A 39 -24.47 13.09 -19.26
N GLY A 40 -24.55 13.72 -18.08
CA GLY A 40 -25.66 13.62 -17.17
C GLY A 40 -25.64 12.38 -16.26
N ASN A 41 -24.55 11.66 -16.18
CA ASN A 41 -24.41 10.54 -15.26
C ASN A 41 -24.15 10.99 -13.81
N LYS A 42 -24.55 10.17 -12.84
CA LYS A 42 -24.20 10.34 -11.43
C LYS A 42 -22.82 9.70 -11.18
N VAL A 43 -21.85 10.51 -10.81
CA VAL A 43 -20.45 10.04 -10.69
C VAL A 43 -19.93 10.28 -9.29
N LEU A 44 -19.38 9.24 -8.67
CA LEU A 44 -18.60 9.33 -7.45
C LEU A 44 -17.12 9.05 -7.79
N MET A 45 -16.23 10.00 -7.51
CA MET A 45 -14.78 9.80 -7.66
C MET A 45 -14.13 9.75 -6.29
N CYS A 46 -13.43 8.64 -6.00
CA CYS A 46 -12.82 8.36 -4.71
C CYS A 46 -11.31 8.24 -4.81
N SER A 47 -10.62 8.90 -3.91
CA SER A 47 -9.19 8.74 -3.64
C SER A 47 -8.84 9.25 -2.24
N GLY A 48 -7.55 9.41 -1.98
CA GLY A 48 -7.04 9.94 -0.73
C GLY A 48 -5.53 9.81 -0.63
N SER A 49 -5.02 10.02 0.57
CA SER A 49 -3.63 9.80 0.92
C SER A 49 -3.44 8.42 1.55
N ASP A 50 -2.55 7.63 0.99
CA ASP A 50 -2.04 6.42 1.64
C ASP A 50 -1.01 6.85 2.69
N GLU A 51 -1.36 6.69 3.97
CA GLU A 51 -0.64 7.29 5.10
C GLU A 51 0.01 6.26 6.01
N HIS A 52 -0.12 4.98 5.70
CA HIS A 52 0.53 3.90 6.43
C HIS A 52 1.68 3.30 5.61
N GLY A 53 2.46 2.46 6.29
CA GLY A 53 3.56 1.73 5.65
C GLY A 53 4.93 2.36 5.79
N THR A 54 5.91 1.57 5.40
CA THR A 54 7.33 1.84 5.56
C THR A 54 7.82 3.16 4.93
N PRO A 55 7.33 3.64 3.76
CA PRO A 55 7.79 4.90 3.19
C PRO A 55 7.56 6.09 4.10
N ILE A 56 6.46 6.09 4.87
CA ILE A 56 6.15 7.17 5.81
C ILE A 56 7.12 7.17 7.00
N THR A 57 7.35 5.99 7.58
CA THR A 57 8.25 5.86 8.74
C THR A 57 9.70 6.17 8.38
N VAL A 58 10.15 5.82 7.16
CA VAL A 58 11.47 6.21 6.65
C VAL A 58 11.59 7.74 6.56
N SER A 59 10.62 8.40 5.90
CA SER A 59 10.63 9.86 5.79
C SER A 59 10.61 10.56 7.15
N ALA A 60 9.83 10.02 8.10
CA ALA A 60 9.75 10.55 9.46
C ALA A 60 11.08 10.43 10.21
N GLU A 61 11.75 9.28 10.12
CA GLU A 61 13.06 9.06 10.72
C GLU A 61 14.14 9.94 10.07
N GLU A 62 14.14 10.08 8.73
CA GLU A 62 15.08 10.95 7.99
C GLU A 62 14.93 12.43 8.36
N GLU A 63 13.71 12.90 8.63
CA GLU A 63 13.43 14.29 9.02
C GLU A 63 13.44 14.52 10.55
N GLY A 64 13.49 13.48 11.36
CA GLY A 64 13.45 13.58 12.83
C GLY A 64 12.11 14.05 13.39
N VAL A 65 11.00 13.73 12.70
CA VAL A 65 9.63 14.09 13.08
C VAL A 65 8.76 12.84 13.25
N SER A 66 7.52 13.01 13.74
CA SER A 66 6.60 11.89 13.83
C SER A 66 6.02 11.52 12.47
N PRO A 67 5.65 10.22 12.24
CA PRO A 67 4.93 9.81 11.04
C PRO A 67 3.64 10.62 10.80
N GLN A 68 2.94 11.00 11.87
CA GLN A 68 1.73 11.83 11.77
C GLN A 68 2.02 13.20 11.17
N GLU A 69 3.11 13.85 11.55
CA GLU A 69 3.51 15.16 10.99
C GLU A 69 3.83 15.06 9.49
N ILE A 70 4.48 13.97 9.07
CA ILE A 70 4.75 13.72 7.64
C ILE A 70 3.43 13.64 6.87
N VAL A 71 2.51 12.78 7.29
CA VAL A 71 1.28 12.55 6.53
C VAL A 71 0.33 13.76 6.57
N ASP A 72 0.27 14.51 7.67
CA ASP A 72 -0.52 15.74 7.76
C ASP A 72 -0.02 16.79 6.78
N ARG A 73 1.28 16.99 6.72
CA ARG A 73 1.94 17.92 5.80
C ARG A 73 1.68 17.56 4.35
N TYR A 74 1.96 16.32 3.96
CA TYR A 74 1.86 15.92 2.56
C TYR A 74 0.44 15.67 2.11
N HIS A 75 -0.48 15.27 2.98
CA HIS A 75 -1.90 15.26 2.66
C HIS A 75 -2.38 16.66 2.25
N GLN A 76 -2.04 17.68 3.03
CA GLN A 76 -2.41 19.07 2.73
C GLN A 76 -1.75 19.59 1.44
N ILE A 77 -0.45 19.39 1.28
CA ILE A 77 0.29 19.82 0.08
C ILE A 77 -0.29 19.16 -1.17
N ASN A 78 -0.51 17.86 -1.13
CA ASN A 78 -0.95 17.07 -2.29
C ASN A 78 -2.40 17.38 -2.68
N SER A 79 -3.32 17.48 -1.70
CA SER A 79 -4.70 17.88 -1.97
C SER A 79 -4.79 19.29 -2.55
N GLN A 80 -4.06 20.25 -1.99
CA GLN A 80 -4.03 21.61 -2.49
C GLN A 80 -3.41 21.69 -3.90
N ALA A 81 -2.36 20.91 -4.18
CA ALA A 81 -1.78 20.85 -5.52
C ALA A 81 -2.79 20.37 -6.57
N LEU A 82 -3.60 19.35 -6.26
CA LEU A 82 -4.66 18.87 -7.15
C LEU A 82 -5.75 19.92 -7.38
N ILE A 83 -6.16 20.63 -6.32
CA ILE A 83 -7.14 21.74 -6.44
C ILE A 83 -6.57 22.85 -7.32
N ASN A 84 -5.32 23.25 -7.12
CA ASN A 84 -4.66 24.29 -7.90
C ASN A 84 -4.50 23.92 -9.39
N LEU A 85 -4.42 22.63 -9.70
CA LEU A 85 -4.43 22.11 -11.07
C LEU A 85 -5.84 22.08 -11.70
N GLY A 86 -6.88 22.48 -10.96
CA GLY A 86 -8.27 22.47 -11.42
C GLY A 86 -8.90 21.08 -11.39
N CYS A 87 -8.33 20.13 -10.64
CA CYS A 87 -8.98 18.85 -10.39
C CYS A 87 -10.19 19.05 -9.47
N SER A 88 -11.21 18.23 -9.67
CA SER A 88 -12.51 18.32 -8.95
C SER A 88 -12.46 17.82 -7.50
N TRP A 89 -11.27 17.67 -6.92
CA TRP A 89 -11.10 17.27 -5.52
C TRP A 89 -11.43 18.43 -4.58
N GLY A 90 -12.21 18.14 -3.54
CA GLY A 90 -12.63 19.16 -2.56
C GLY A 90 -14.01 19.75 -2.84
N GLU A 91 -14.72 19.34 -3.90
CA GLU A 91 -16.15 19.57 -3.98
C GLU A 91 -16.81 18.87 -2.79
N ASN A 92 -17.41 19.67 -1.88
CA ASN A 92 -17.97 19.16 -0.64
C ASN A 92 -18.96 18.01 -0.90
N ILE A 93 -18.60 16.83 -0.45
CA ILE A 93 -19.53 15.75 -0.29
C ILE A 93 -20.21 15.99 1.05
N ASP A 94 -21.44 16.48 1.04
CA ASP A 94 -22.30 16.41 2.21
C ASP A 94 -22.66 14.94 2.47
N SER A 95 -23.32 14.66 3.57
CA SER A 95 -23.79 13.30 3.91
C SER A 95 -24.61 12.62 2.81
N ARG A 96 -25.05 13.35 1.81
CA ARG A 96 -25.81 12.91 0.63
C ARG A 96 -24.95 12.81 -0.63
N GLY A 97 -23.66 13.13 -0.56
CA GLY A 97 -22.74 13.14 -1.70
C GLY A 97 -22.64 11.81 -2.45
N ILE A 98 -22.77 10.68 -1.74
CA ILE A 98 -22.86 9.36 -2.33
C ILE A 98 -24.14 9.21 -3.16
N GLU A 99 -25.25 9.77 -2.71
CA GLU A 99 -26.53 9.67 -3.37
C GLU A 99 -26.60 10.49 -4.67
N PHE A 100 -25.92 11.66 -4.69
CA PHE A 100 -25.95 12.59 -5.83
C PHE A 100 -24.69 12.59 -6.71
N GLY A 101 -23.67 11.86 -6.31
CA GLY A 101 -22.34 11.90 -6.91
C GLY A 101 -21.49 13.03 -6.32
N GLY A 102 -20.18 12.99 -6.53
CA GLY A 102 -19.24 13.97 -6.01
C GLY A 102 -17.82 13.41 -5.96
N THR A 103 -16.96 14.05 -5.19
CA THR A 103 -15.59 13.62 -5.00
C THR A 103 -15.27 13.38 -3.53
N LEU A 104 -14.50 12.35 -3.26
CA LEU A 104 -14.01 12.03 -1.92
C LEU A 104 -12.49 11.90 -1.95
N TYR A 105 -11.80 12.79 -1.25
CA TYR A 105 -10.35 12.70 -1.03
C TYR A 105 -10.09 12.52 0.46
N ASN A 106 -9.91 11.27 0.88
CA ASN A 106 -9.86 10.88 2.28
C ASN A 106 -8.42 10.50 2.73
N ARG A 107 -8.28 9.95 3.92
CA ARG A 107 -7.02 9.57 4.56
C ARG A 107 -7.12 8.17 5.14
N THR A 108 -6.06 7.36 5.01
CA THR A 108 -6.05 6.05 5.68
C THR A 108 -5.89 6.16 7.19
N THR A 109 -5.43 7.29 7.71
CA THR A 109 -5.40 7.58 9.16
C THR A 109 -6.75 8.03 9.74
N ASP A 110 -7.77 8.28 8.89
CA ASP A 110 -9.13 8.63 9.34
C ASP A 110 -9.70 7.53 10.25
N PHE A 111 -10.41 7.92 11.31
CA PHE A 111 -10.93 6.97 12.30
C PHE A 111 -11.93 5.97 11.69
N ARG A 112 -12.78 6.41 10.76
CA ARG A 112 -13.75 5.52 10.09
C ARG A 112 -13.06 4.51 9.19
N HIS A 113 -11.95 4.92 8.56
CA HIS A 113 -11.13 3.98 7.78
C HIS A 113 -10.57 2.89 8.70
N LYS A 114 -10.04 3.26 9.87
CA LYS A 114 -9.53 2.30 10.87
C LYS A 114 -10.62 1.35 11.39
N GLU A 115 -11.81 1.87 11.64
CA GLU A 115 -12.96 1.04 12.06
C GLU A 115 -13.32 0.01 10.98
N ILE A 116 -13.46 0.44 9.72
CA ILE A 116 -13.80 -0.45 8.60
C ILE A 116 -12.70 -1.50 8.38
N VAL A 117 -11.42 -1.11 8.45
CA VAL A 117 -10.30 -2.07 8.34
C VAL A 117 -10.38 -3.12 9.43
N ASN A 118 -10.65 -2.73 10.68
CA ASN A 118 -10.80 -3.67 11.79
C ASN A 118 -12.02 -4.59 11.63
N GLU A 119 -13.13 -4.08 11.11
CA GLU A 119 -14.32 -4.91 10.81
C GLU A 119 -14.01 -5.93 9.70
N VAL A 120 -13.39 -5.50 8.60
CA VAL A 120 -12.99 -6.40 7.51
C VAL A 120 -11.98 -7.44 8.00
N PHE A 121 -11.01 -7.04 8.81
CA PHE A 121 -10.04 -7.95 9.40
C PHE A 121 -10.70 -9.05 10.24
N LYS A 122 -11.67 -8.68 11.10
CA LYS A 122 -12.44 -9.65 11.89
C LYS A 122 -13.22 -10.62 11.01
N LEU A 123 -13.88 -10.11 9.96
CA LEU A 123 -14.60 -10.95 9.00
C LEU A 123 -13.67 -11.94 8.29
N LEU A 124 -12.47 -11.51 7.90
CA LEU A 124 -11.48 -12.40 7.27
C LEU A 124 -11.01 -13.50 8.24
N LEU A 125 -10.82 -13.14 9.51
CA LEU A 125 -10.42 -14.09 10.55
C LEU A 125 -11.53 -15.11 10.84
N GLU A 126 -12.76 -14.66 11.04
CA GLU A 126 -13.94 -15.49 11.27
C GLU A 126 -14.30 -16.41 10.08
N SER A 127 -13.88 -16.02 8.88
CA SER A 127 -14.11 -16.76 7.65
C SER A 127 -12.96 -17.72 7.27
N ASP A 128 -11.98 -17.92 8.13
CA ASP A 128 -10.79 -18.76 7.91
C ASP A 128 -9.95 -18.33 6.67
N PHE A 129 -10.02 -17.05 6.30
CA PHE A 129 -9.19 -16.49 5.23
C PHE A 129 -7.83 -15.97 5.71
N LEU A 130 -7.58 -16.00 7.01
CA LEU A 130 -6.30 -15.70 7.62
C LEU A 130 -5.70 -16.96 8.23
N GLU A 131 -4.40 -17.13 8.06
CA GLU A 131 -3.61 -18.20 8.67
C GLU A 131 -2.39 -17.61 9.38
N GLU A 132 -2.03 -18.17 10.52
CA GLU A 132 -0.81 -17.79 11.24
C GLU A 132 0.38 -18.55 10.65
N LYS A 133 1.47 -17.81 10.34
CA LYS A 133 2.72 -18.37 9.87
C LYS A 133 3.91 -17.65 10.49
N THR A 134 4.91 -18.41 10.87
CA THR A 134 6.24 -17.90 11.21
C THR A 134 6.98 -17.53 9.92
N MET A 135 7.56 -16.34 9.89
CA MET A 135 8.45 -15.89 8.82
C MET A 135 9.76 -15.36 9.40
N GLN A 136 10.78 -15.39 8.58
CA GLN A 136 12.08 -14.81 8.93
C GLN A 136 12.13 -13.35 8.51
N GLN A 137 12.54 -12.49 9.43
CA GLN A 137 12.65 -11.05 9.19
C GLN A 137 13.96 -10.50 9.75
N TYR A 138 14.54 -9.53 9.07
CA TYR A 138 15.69 -8.81 9.58
C TYR A 138 15.31 -7.98 10.81
N CYS A 139 16.22 -7.94 11.77
CA CYS A 139 16.14 -7.03 12.89
C CYS A 139 17.50 -6.39 13.16
N SER A 140 17.49 -5.18 13.70
CA SER A 140 18.67 -4.54 14.27
C SER A 140 18.66 -4.70 15.78
N ILE A 141 19.87 -4.84 16.33
CA ILE A 141 20.10 -4.90 17.78
C ILE A 141 20.84 -3.63 18.15
N SER A 142 20.24 -2.83 19.03
CA SER A 142 20.88 -1.64 19.59
C SER A 142 21.88 -2.03 20.70
N GLU A 143 22.76 -1.10 21.08
CA GLU A 143 23.78 -1.32 22.12
C GLU A 143 23.17 -1.69 23.48
N ASP A 144 21.95 -1.21 23.79
CA ASP A 144 21.18 -1.57 24.99
C ASP A 144 20.41 -2.92 24.85
N GLY A 145 20.66 -3.67 23.77
CA GLY A 145 20.07 -4.99 23.53
C GLY A 145 18.63 -4.98 23.03
N LYS A 146 18.06 -3.83 22.72
CA LYS A 146 16.72 -3.75 22.17
C LYS A 146 16.70 -4.22 20.71
N ILE A 147 15.68 -5.00 20.39
CA ILE A 147 15.45 -5.55 19.05
C ILE A 147 14.44 -4.65 18.34
N LYS A 148 14.80 -4.19 17.15
CA LYS A 148 13.91 -3.49 16.24
C LYS A 148 13.80 -4.29 14.95
N PHE A 149 12.63 -4.84 14.64
CA PHE A 149 12.39 -5.46 13.34
C PHE A 149 12.49 -4.43 12.23
N LEU A 150 13.10 -4.83 11.13
CA LEU A 150 13.36 -3.98 9.97
C LEU A 150 12.47 -4.45 8.82
N PRO A 151 11.43 -3.69 8.47
CA PRO A 151 10.67 -3.95 7.25
C PRO A 151 11.59 -3.94 6.02
N ASP A 152 11.17 -4.61 4.95
CA ASP A 152 12.00 -4.87 3.77
C ASP A 152 12.69 -3.62 3.19
N ARG A 153 12.04 -2.46 3.25
CA ARG A 153 12.61 -1.20 2.75
C ARG A 153 13.62 -0.52 3.67
N TYR A 154 13.77 -1.03 4.90
CA TYR A 154 14.82 -0.61 5.83
C TYR A 154 16.12 -1.40 5.66
N VAL A 155 16.08 -2.45 4.85
CA VAL A 155 17.23 -3.28 4.57
C VAL A 155 17.63 -3.13 3.12
N GLU A 156 18.91 -2.92 2.88
CA GLU A 156 19.54 -2.90 1.57
C GLU A 156 20.74 -3.83 1.54
N GLY A 157 21.08 -4.27 0.36
CA GLY A 157 22.18 -5.18 0.15
C GLY A 157 22.41 -5.45 -1.32
N LYS A 158 23.09 -6.55 -1.62
CA LYS A 158 23.42 -6.94 -2.97
C LYS A 158 22.41 -7.97 -3.49
N CYS A 159 21.88 -7.72 -4.68
CA CYS A 159 20.92 -8.62 -5.32
C CYS A 159 21.51 -10.02 -5.56
N PRO A 160 20.84 -11.11 -5.14
CA PRO A 160 21.32 -12.47 -5.37
C PRO A 160 21.32 -12.87 -6.85
N SER A 161 20.51 -12.20 -7.69
CA SER A 161 20.39 -12.52 -9.10
C SER A 161 21.31 -11.67 -9.99
N CYS A 162 21.23 -10.33 -9.92
CA CYS A 162 21.98 -9.46 -10.85
C CYS A 162 23.22 -8.79 -10.20
N GLY A 163 23.41 -8.96 -8.89
CA GLY A 163 24.54 -8.39 -8.16
C GLY A 163 24.48 -6.88 -7.93
N SER A 164 23.36 -6.22 -8.23
CA SER A 164 23.19 -4.79 -7.97
C SER A 164 23.17 -4.48 -6.48
N ASP A 165 23.78 -3.36 -6.08
CA ASP A 165 23.78 -2.87 -4.70
C ASP A 165 22.49 -2.08 -4.34
N LYS A 166 21.51 -2.00 -5.28
CA LYS A 166 20.19 -1.37 -5.07
C LYS A 166 19.11 -2.35 -4.68
N ALA A 167 19.48 -3.52 -4.19
CA ALA A 167 18.54 -4.52 -3.73
C ALA A 167 17.98 -4.14 -2.34
N ARG A 168 16.68 -4.37 -2.16
CA ARG A 168 15.96 -4.21 -0.88
C ARG A 168 15.81 -5.56 -0.19
N GLY A 169 15.17 -5.57 0.97
CA GLY A 169 14.96 -6.81 1.73
C GLY A 169 14.16 -7.88 0.98
N ASP A 170 13.28 -7.51 0.04
CA ASP A 170 12.35 -8.41 -0.65
C ASP A 170 12.41 -8.35 -2.18
N GLN A 171 13.10 -7.35 -2.75
CA GLN A 171 13.14 -7.15 -4.21
C GLN A 171 14.36 -6.33 -4.66
N CYS A 172 14.72 -6.47 -5.93
CA CYS A 172 15.75 -5.66 -6.57
C CYS A 172 15.13 -4.56 -7.43
N ASP A 173 15.52 -3.30 -7.20
CA ASP A 173 15.02 -2.15 -7.97
C ASP A 173 15.55 -2.14 -9.42
N ASP A 174 16.68 -2.81 -9.71
CA ASP A 174 17.28 -2.82 -11.06
C ASP A 174 16.75 -3.96 -11.96
N CYS A 175 16.60 -5.19 -11.45
CA CYS A 175 16.16 -6.33 -12.27
C CYS A 175 14.71 -6.78 -11.96
N GLY A 176 14.08 -6.22 -10.93
CA GLY A 176 12.69 -6.49 -10.58
C GLY A 176 12.41 -7.87 -9.98
N ILE A 177 13.47 -8.65 -9.69
CA ILE A 177 13.28 -9.95 -9.03
C ILE A 177 12.83 -9.78 -7.58
N THR A 178 11.93 -10.66 -7.13
CA THR A 178 11.55 -10.81 -5.73
C THR A 178 12.22 -12.05 -5.14
N TYR A 179 12.57 -11.99 -3.86
CA TYR A 179 13.27 -13.06 -3.13
C TYR A 179 12.89 -13.00 -1.65
N ASP A 180 13.20 -14.06 -0.93
CA ASP A 180 13.02 -14.09 0.53
C ASP A 180 14.15 -13.29 1.22
N SER A 181 13.86 -12.70 2.38
CA SER A 181 14.79 -11.80 3.09
C SER A 181 16.17 -12.44 3.34
N ASN A 182 16.22 -13.74 3.58
CA ASN A 182 17.47 -14.48 3.83
C ASN A 182 18.36 -14.68 2.58
N GLU A 183 17.86 -14.36 1.38
CA GLU A 183 18.61 -14.49 0.12
C GLU A 183 19.41 -13.23 -0.23
N LEU A 184 19.11 -12.08 0.40
CA LEU A 184 19.83 -10.83 0.17
C LEU A 184 21.28 -10.93 0.61
N LEU A 185 22.22 -10.58 -0.25
CA LEU A 185 23.63 -10.65 0.03
C LEU A 185 24.13 -9.37 0.72
N ASN A 186 24.97 -9.53 1.76
CA ASN A 186 25.53 -8.42 2.53
C ASN A 186 24.45 -7.41 3.02
N PRO A 187 23.44 -7.88 3.74
CA PRO A 187 22.37 -7.03 4.22
C PRO A 187 22.91 -5.97 5.20
N ARG A 188 22.39 -4.75 5.11
CA ARG A 188 22.68 -3.66 6.06
C ARG A 188 21.41 -2.82 6.30
N SER A 189 21.33 -2.21 7.47
CA SER A 189 20.27 -1.26 7.74
C SER A 189 20.49 0.02 6.95
N LYS A 190 19.48 0.48 6.22
CA LYS A 190 19.52 1.76 5.50
C LYS A 190 19.66 2.94 6.45
N MET A 191 19.00 2.87 7.62
CA MET A 191 18.95 3.97 8.59
C MET A 191 20.19 4.01 9.49
N ASN A 192 20.76 2.86 9.78
CA ASN A 192 21.99 2.76 10.57
C ASN A 192 22.90 1.65 9.98
N PRO A 193 23.76 1.99 9.01
CA PRO A 193 24.60 1.01 8.32
C PRO A 193 25.56 0.24 9.24
N ASP A 194 25.90 0.81 10.41
CA ASP A 194 26.79 0.19 11.40
C ASP A 194 26.03 -0.71 12.40
N ALA A 195 24.69 -0.72 12.36
CA ALA A 195 23.91 -1.56 13.24
C ALA A 195 24.14 -3.06 12.91
N LYS A 196 24.32 -3.86 13.95
CA LYS A 196 24.31 -5.31 13.80
C LYS A 196 22.94 -5.77 13.36
N ILE A 197 22.88 -6.46 12.22
CA ILE A 197 21.67 -7.07 11.68
C ILE A 197 21.67 -8.56 11.95
N GLU A 198 20.54 -9.07 12.40
CA GLU A 198 20.26 -10.50 12.54
C GLU A 198 18.95 -10.85 11.85
N ILE A 199 18.75 -12.13 11.56
CA ILE A 199 17.46 -12.67 11.11
C ILE A 199 16.82 -13.36 12.32
N ARG A 200 15.55 -13.08 12.54
CA ARG A 200 14.75 -13.70 13.59
C ARG A 200 13.39 -14.12 13.07
N ASP A 201 12.88 -15.16 13.69
CA ASP A 201 11.53 -15.63 13.45
C ASP A 201 10.51 -14.67 14.11
N THR A 202 9.44 -14.39 13.37
CA THR A 202 8.27 -13.61 13.85
C THR A 202 7.00 -14.20 13.28
N ASP A 203 5.92 -14.16 14.07
CA ASP A 203 4.65 -14.76 13.71
C ASP A 203 3.73 -13.67 13.14
N HIS A 204 3.18 -13.95 11.97
CA HIS A 204 2.28 -13.03 11.27
C HIS A 204 1.02 -13.73 10.79
N LEU A 205 -0.03 -12.94 10.61
CA LEU A 205 -1.23 -13.38 9.92
C LEU A 205 -1.09 -13.18 8.42
N PHE A 206 -1.40 -14.23 7.68
CA PHE A 206 -1.33 -14.27 6.22
C PHE A 206 -2.71 -14.41 5.62
N PHE A 207 -3.06 -13.53 4.69
CA PHE A 207 -4.27 -13.68 3.88
C PHE A 207 -4.06 -14.79 2.86
N ARG A 208 -4.97 -15.77 2.88
CA ARG A 208 -4.95 -16.96 2.04
C ARG A 208 -5.42 -16.66 0.62
N LEU A 209 -4.63 -15.87 -0.11
CA LEU A 209 -4.93 -15.49 -1.48
C LEU A 209 -4.98 -16.69 -2.44
N ASP A 210 -4.28 -17.77 -2.12
CA ASP A 210 -4.29 -19.05 -2.84
C ASP A 210 -5.70 -19.65 -2.99
N LEU A 211 -6.57 -19.49 -1.99
CA LEU A 211 -7.95 -19.96 -2.03
C LEU A 211 -8.79 -19.32 -3.15
N PHE A 212 -8.38 -18.18 -3.65
CA PHE A 212 -9.07 -17.40 -4.66
C PHE A 212 -8.55 -17.64 -6.08
N GLN A 213 -7.55 -18.50 -6.28
CA GLN A 213 -6.89 -18.74 -7.57
C GLN A 213 -7.91 -19.01 -8.68
N GLU A 214 -8.74 -20.04 -8.52
CA GLU A 214 -9.71 -20.45 -9.54
C GLU A 214 -10.75 -19.37 -9.83
N SER A 215 -11.27 -18.74 -8.79
CA SER A 215 -12.28 -17.69 -8.92
C SER A 215 -11.73 -16.44 -9.65
N LEU A 216 -10.47 -16.08 -9.37
CA LEU A 216 -9.79 -14.97 -10.02
C LEU A 216 -9.40 -15.28 -11.47
N GLU A 217 -9.00 -16.50 -11.80
CA GLU A 217 -8.80 -16.97 -13.19
C GLU A 217 -10.09 -16.86 -14.01
N LYS A 218 -11.19 -17.32 -13.44
CA LYS A 218 -12.52 -17.23 -14.08
C LYS A 218 -12.95 -15.78 -14.26
N HIS A 219 -12.73 -14.93 -13.28
CA HIS A 219 -13.00 -13.49 -13.37
C HIS A 219 -12.12 -12.82 -14.45
N ALA A 220 -10.81 -13.04 -14.41
CA ALA A 220 -9.86 -12.49 -15.36
C ALA A 220 -10.19 -12.89 -16.80
N SER A 221 -10.52 -14.16 -17.05
CA SER A 221 -10.88 -14.63 -18.39
C SER A 221 -12.12 -13.93 -18.94
N LYS A 222 -13.15 -13.68 -18.11
CA LYS A 222 -14.35 -12.93 -18.49
C LYS A 222 -14.05 -11.46 -18.80
N ARG A 223 -13.12 -10.83 -18.07
CA ARG A 223 -12.80 -9.42 -18.19
C ARG A 223 -11.67 -9.12 -19.18
N ALA A 224 -10.93 -10.12 -19.64
CA ALA A 224 -9.76 -9.95 -20.52
C ALA A 224 -10.03 -9.12 -21.79
N LYS A 225 -11.26 -9.16 -22.30
CA LYS A 225 -11.64 -8.43 -23.54
C LYS A 225 -11.72 -6.91 -23.34
N ILE A 226 -12.03 -6.45 -22.11
CA ILE A 226 -12.23 -5.02 -21.79
C ILE A 226 -11.03 -4.40 -21.09
N TRP A 227 -10.10 -5.22 -20.59
CA TRP A 227 -8.90 -4.73 -19.92
C TRP A 227 -7.84 -4.26 -20.93
N LYS A 228 -7.10 -3.22 -20.50
CA LYS A 228 -5.92 -2.78 -21.26
C LYS A 228 -4.89 -3.92 -21.39
N PRO A 229 -4.11 -3.98 -22.49
CA PRO A 229 -3.17 -5.08 -22.73
C PRO A 229 -2.18 -5.33 -21.60
N ASN A 230 -1.62 -4.27 -21.02
CA ASN A 230 -0.68 -4.36 -19.89
C ASN A 230 -1.33 -4.96 -18.63
N VAL A 231 -2.56 -4.54 -18.27
CA VAL A 231 -3.31 -5.10 -17.14
C VAL A 231 -3.56 -6.59 -17.35
N ARG A 232 -4.02 -6.96 -18.55
CA ARG A 232 -4.27 -8.35 -18.91
C ARG A 232 -3.02 -9.23 -18.83
N SER A 233 -1.89 -8.74 -19.38
CA SER A 233 -0.62 -9.47 -19.34
C SER A 233 -0.12 -9.65 -17.91
N MET A 234 -0.15 -8.61 -17.11
CA MET A 234 0.30 -8.65 -15.72
C MET A 234 -0.56 -9.61 -14.88
N THR A 235 -1.89 -9.51 -14.97
CA THR A 235 -2.80 -10.41 -14.27
C THR A 235 -2.58 -11.86 -14.66
N LYS A 236 -2.44 -12.14 -15.97
CA LYS A 236 -2.16 -13.49 -16.46
C LYS A 236 -0.85 -14.05 -15.92
N ASN A 237 0.21 -13.22 -15.88
CA ASN A 237 1.50 -13.67 -15.35
C ASN A 237 1.39 -14.03 -13.86
N TRP A 238 0.74 -13.21 -13.06
CA TRP A 238 0.54 -13.49 -11.63
C TRP A 238 -0.25 -14.79 -11.40
N LEU A 239 -1.35 -14.97 -12.12
CA LEU A 239 -2.16 -16.19 -12.01
C LEU A 239 -1.38 -17.44 -12.46
N ASN A 240 -0.57 -17.33 -13.53
CA ASN A 240 0.27 -18.45 -14.00
C ASN A 240 1.38 -18.85 -13.02
N MET A 241 1.88 -17.90 -12.20
CA MET A 241 2.86 -18.18 -11.15
C MET A 241 2.23 -18.91 -9.94
N GLY A 242 0.91 -18.90 -9.85
CA GLY A 242 0.16 -19.36 -8.69
C GLY A 242 0.13 -18.30 -7.57
N LEU A 243 -1.06 -18.05 -7.06
CA LEU A 243 -1.22 -17.12 -5.95
C LEU A 243 -0.77 -17.77 -4.64
N ARG A 244 -0.07 -17.01 -3.82
CA ARG A 244 0.42 -17.44 -2.50
C ARG A 244 -0.19 -16.58 -1.42
N SER A 245 -0.30 -17.12 -0.21
CA SER A 245 -0.71 -16.31 0.94
C SER A 245 0.26 -15.15 1.19
N ARG A 246 -0.28 -14.03 1.68
CA ARG A 246 0.50 -12.80 1.91
C ARG A 246 0.29 -12.30 3.33
N ALA A 247 1.38 -11.95 4.00
CA ALA A 247 1.33 -11.35 5.32
C ALA A 247 0.56 -10.03 5.29
N VAL A 248 -0.44 -9.91 6.16
CA VAL A 248 -1.26 -8.71 6.36
C VAL A 248 -0.92 -7.96 7.64
N THR A 249 -0.04 -8.50 8.46
CA THR A 249 0.47 -7.86 9.68
C THR A 249 1.95 -7.54 9.56
N ARG A 250 2.43 -6.60 10.33
CA ARG A 250 3.85 -6.16 10.35
C ARG A 250 4.27 -5.77 11.77
N ASP A 251 5.55 -5.97 12.09
CA ASP A 251 6.19 -5.54 13.33
C ASP A 251 6.65 -4.08 13.23
N ILE A 252 5.72 -3.16 13.13
CA ILE A 252 5.99 -1.72 13.08
C ILE A 252 5.05 -0.96 14.01
N ASN A 253 5.48 0.24 14.43
CA ASN A 253 4.73 1.08 15.36
C ASN A 253 3.80 2.09 14.66
N TRP A 254 3.74 2.08 13.33
CA TRP A 254 2.91 2.97 12.54
C TRP A 254 1.99 2.17 11.61
N GLY A 255 0.69 2.24 11.87
CA GLY A 255 -0.34 1.48 11.16
C GLY A 255 -1.65 1.45 11.93
N ILE A 256 -2.57 0.58 11.53
CA ILE A 256 -3.84 0.38 12.21
C ILE A 256 -3.67 -0.74 13.23
N LYS A 257 -3.82 -0.40 14.51
CA LYS A 257 -3.75 -1.38 15.59
C LYS A 257 -4.88 -2.41 15.44
N LEU A 258 -4.49 -3.68 15.44
CA LEU A 258 -5.44 -4.78 15.33
C LEU A 258 -6.23 -4.97 16.62
N PRO A 259 -7.50 -5.45 16.53
CA PRO A 259 -8.35 -5.75 17.67
C PRO A 259 -8.03 -7.12 18.31
N LEU A 260 -6.76 -7.45 18.43
CA LEU A 260 -6.23 -8.69 19.00
C LEU A 260 -5.20 -8.33 20.07
N ASP A 261 -5.01 -9.22 21.05
CA ASP A 261 -3.96 -9.11 22.08
C ASP A 261 -2.55 -9.44 21.52
N LEU A 262 -2.34 -9.17 20.26
CA LEU A 262 -1.06 -9.31 19.58
C LEU A 262 -0.39 -7.94 19.47
N SER A 263 0.93 -7.91 19.58
CA SER A 263 1.75 -6.70 19.34
C SER A 263 1.78 -6.28 17.87
N LEU A 264 1.04 -6.97 17.02
CA LEU A 264 1.00 -6.80 15.57
C LEU A 264 0.17 -5.59 15.15
N ILE A 265 0.63 -4.89 14.15
CA ILE A 265 -0.04 -3.74 13.56
C ILE A 265 -0.30 -4.04 12.07
N HIS A 266 -1.53 -3.73 11.62
CA HIS A 266 -1.88 -3.82 10.20
C HIS A 266 -1.39 -2.57 9.47
N ILE A 267 -0.93 -2.76 8.23
CA ILE A 267 -0.49 -1.67 7.33
C ILE A 267 -1.54 -1.47 6.23
#